data_d17af9b309ce0c588e529f03d70acb91
#
_entry.id   d17af9b309ce0c588e529f03d70acb91
#
_cell.length_a   1.000
_cell.length_b   1.000
_cell.length_c   1.000
_cell.angle_alpha   90.00
_cell.angle_beta   90.00
_cell.angle_gamma   90.00
#
_symmetry.space_group_name_H-M   'P 1'
#
loop_
_entity.id
_entity.type
_entity.pdbx_description
1 polymer ?
#
loop_
_entity_poly.entity_id
_entity_poly.type
_entity_poly.pdbx_seq_one_letter_code
_entity_poly.pdbx_strand_id
1 'polypeptide(L)'
;MPSPSGKAIISLKGNAKNLPDIYFRELVQLYSRDCRIRGIEEVTIAGYEYACKKFLEYLQEDIRCSEVRQELFDDYQLELATRVKPETVNSYLFKISPVVKFGKERGYIVADIQLSHMAHQEHFKDVYTEDEIRRLLARPKTDKFNEYRTWVIVSVFLGTGIRSLELRSIRCKDVNLNEGYITARISPAPRW
;
A
#
# COMPACT_ATOMS: atom_id res chain seq x y z
N MET A 1 60.66 -5.29 -27.56
CA MET A 1 59.63 -4.73 -26.65
C MET A 1 58.35 -5.46 -26.90
N PRO A 2 57.76 -6.17 -25.95
CA PRO A 2 56.47 -6.86 -26.15
C PRO A 2 55.35 -5.90 -25.90
N SER A 3 54.30 -5.95 -26.76
CA SER A 3 53.08 -5.20 -26.72
C SER A 3 52.25 -5.55 -25.46
N PRO A 4 51.49 -4.60 -24.88
CA PRO A 4 50.68 -4.88 -23.71
C PRO A 4 49.45 -5.72 -24.06
N SER A 5 49.24 -6.77 -23.28
CA SER A 5 48.14 -7.71 -23.38
C SER A 5 46.79 -7.00 -23.29
N GLY A 6 45.95 -7.15 -24.31
CA GLY A 6 44.58 -6.72 -24.33
C GLY A 6 43.75 -7.47 -23.28
N LYS A 7 43.13 -6.75 -22.34
CA LYS A 7 42.12 -7.33 -21.45
C LYS A 7 40.88 -7.63 -22.26
N ALA A 8 40.59 -8.92 -22.47
CA ALA A 8 39.31 -9.34 -23.01
C ALA A 8 38.23 -9.10 -21.94
N ILE A 9 37.29 -8.18 -22.22
CA ILE A 9 36.08 -8.01 -21.41
C ILE A 9 35.12 -9.13 -21.79
N ILE A 10 35.09 -10.20 -21.00
CA ILE A 10 34.09 -11.25 -21.15
C ILE A 10 32.81 -10.70 -20.54
N SER A 11 31.87 -10.24 -21.40
CA SER A 11 30.52 -9.95 -20.98
C SER A 11 29.81 -11.24 -20.58
N LEU A 12 29.66 -11.47 -19.30
CA LEU A 12 28.79 -12.52 -18.77
C LEU A 12 27.33 -12.05 -18.95
N LYS A 13 26.84 -11.98 -20.19
CA LYS A 13 25.41 -12.02 -20.44
C LYS A 13 24.96 -13.40 -19.99
N GLY A 14 24.48 -13.48 -18.74
CA GLY A 14 23.84 -14.67 -18.25
C GLY A 14 22.78 -15.11 -19.26
N ASN A 15 22.83 -16.38 -19.65
CA ASN A 15 21.75 -16.99 -20.42
C ASN A 15 20.43 -16.63 -19.73
N ALA A 16 19.54 -15.95 -20.44
CA ALA A 16 18.14 -15.83 -20.04
C ALA A 16 17.69 -17.30 -19.86
N LYS A 17 17.56 -17.73 -18.60
CA LYS A 17 16.95 -19.00 -18.27
C LYS A 17 15.61 -18.98 -18.98
N ASN A 18 15.28 -19.98 -19.79
CA ASN A 18 13.97 -20.24 -20.31
C ASN A 18 13.08 -20.55 -19.09
N LEU A 19 12.66 -19.50 -18.39
CA LEU A 19 11.65 -19.62 -17.34
C LEU A 19 10.32 -19.97 -18.02
N PRO A 20 9.53 -20.88 -17.43
CA PRO A 20 8.21 -21.17 -17.96
C PRO A 20 7.41 -19.87 -18.02
N ASP A 21 6.71 -19.64 -19.12
CA ASP A 21 5.80 -18.53 -19.26
C ASP A 21 4.55 -18.81 -18.40
N ILE A 22 4.47 -18.11 -17.28
CA ILE A 22 3.42 -18.28 -16.29
C ILE A 22 2.31 -17.25 -16.49
N TYR A 23 1.12 -17.51 -15.94
CA TYR A 23 0.03 -16.55 -15.91
C TYR A 23 0.27 -15.45 -14.86
N PHE A 24 -0.30 -14.28 -15.08
CA PHE A 24 -0.14 -13.14 -14.17
C PHE A 24 -0.69 -13.45 -12.76
N ARG A 25 -1.76 -14.23 -12.65
CA ARG A 25 -2.29 -14.71 -11.36
C ARG A 25 -1.28 -15.58 -10.61
N GLU A 26 -0.57 -16.43 -11.32
CA GLU A 26 0.50 -17.26 -10.73
C GLU A 26 1.66 -16.38 -10.25
N LEU A 27 2.03 -15.35 -11.02
CA LEU A 27 3.02 -14.36 -10.60
C LEU A 27 2.63 -13.68 -9.29
N VAL A 28 1.35 -13.29 -9.14
CA VAL A 28 0.82 -12.70 -7.90
C VAL A 28 0.99 -13.67 -6.72
N GLN A 29 0.71 -14.96 -6.91
CA GLN A 29 0.88 -15.97 -5.88
C GLN A 29 2.36 -16.15 -5.48
N LEU A 30 3.26 -16.17 -6.46
CA LEU A 30 4.70 -16.23 -6.21
C LEU A 30 5.19 -15.00 -5.44
N TYR A 31 4.71 -13.82 -5.79
CA TYR A 31 5.04 -12.59 -5.08
C TYR A 31 4.48 -12.59 -3.64
N SER A 32 3.24 -13.04 -3.46
CA SER A 32 2.64 -13.17 -2.13
C SER A 32 3.44 -14.11 -1.24
N ARG A 33 3.90 -15.24 -1.80
CA ARG A 33 4.79 -16.17 -1.08
C ARG A 33 6.12 -15.52 -0.71
N ASP A 34 6.74 -14.79 -1.63
CA ASP A 34 7.99 -14.06 -1.37
C ASP A 34 7.79 -12.99 -0.28
N CYS A 35 6.67 -12.29 -0.30
CA CYS A 35 6.30 -11.33 0.76
C CYS A 35 6.19 -12.01 2.14
N ARG A 36 5.56 -13.18 2.24
CA ARG A 36 5.48 -13.94 3.49
C ARG A 36 6.85 -14.37 4.00
N ILE A 37 7.74 -14.83 3.11
CA ILE A 37 9.13 -15.17 3.46
C ILE A 37 9.87 -13.96 4.01
N ARG A 38 9.62 -12.76 3.47
CA ARG A 38 10.20 -11.50 3.96
C ARG A 38 9.53 -10.94 5.21
N GLY A 39 8.51 -11.60 5.74
CA GLY A 39 7.79 -11.16 6.94
C GLY A 39 6.88 -9.94 6.72
N ILE A 40 6.38 -9.72 5.49
CA ILE A 40 5.41 -8.67 5.19
C ILE A 40 4.06 -9.07 5.80
N GLU A 41 3.37 -8.12 6.41
CA GLU A 41 2.07 -8.35 7.05
C GLU A 41 1.00 -8.78 6.05
N GLU A 42 0.14 -9.74 6.44
CA GLU A 42 -0.92 -10.30 5.60
C GLU A 42 -1.89 -9.22 5.07
N VAL A 43 -2.16 -8.16 5.83
CA VAL A 43 -3.01 -7.05 5.38
C VAL A 43 -2.40 -6.32 4.16
N THR A 44 -1.08 -6.20 4.12
CA THR A 44 -0.36 -5.59 2.99
C THR A 44 -0.38 -6.52 1.78
N ILE A 45 -0.13 -7.82 1.98
CA ILE A 45 -0.19 -8.85 0.94
C ILE A 45 -1.59 -8.90 0.32
N ALA A 46 -2.64 -8.94 1.15
CA ALA A 46 -4.03 -8.89 0.69
C ALA A 46 -4.32 -7.63 -0.15
N GLY A 47 -3.68 -6.50 0.18
CA GLY A 47 -3.76 -5.28 -0.62
C GLY A 47 -3.18 -5.43 -2.02
N TYR A 48 -2.04 -6.10 -2.18
CA TYR A 48 -1.44 -6.41 -3.49
C TYR A 48 -2.32 -7.37 -4.29
N GLU A 49 -2.76 -8.46 -3.66
CA GLU A 49 -3.64 -9.46 -4.27
C GLU A 49 -4.95 -8.83 -4.76
N TYR A 50 -5.55 -7.96 -3.94
CA TYR A 50 -6.78 -7.25 -4.30
C TYR A 50 -6.59 -6.32 -5.51
N ALA A 51 -5.51 -5.53 -5.54
CA ALA A 51 -5.25 -4.62 -6.66
C ALA A 51 -5.00 -5.39 -7.96
N CYS A 52 -4.20 -6.46 -7.90
CA CYS A 52 -3.96 -7.33 -9.05
C CYS A 52 -5.23 -8.05 -9.52
N LYS A 53 -6.08 -8.49 -8.58
CA LYS A 53 -7.38 -9.06 -8.92
C LYS A 53 -8.26 -8.06 -9.68
N LYS A 54 -8.29 -6.79 -9.25
CA LYS A 54 -9.04 -5.72 -9.95
C LYS A 54 -8.50 -5.46 -11.36
N PHE A 55 -7.19 -5.54 -11.56
CA PHE A 55 -6.59 -5.45 -12.88
C PHE A 55 -7.01 -6.63 -13.79
N LEU A 56 -6.98 -7.86 -13.29
CA LEU A 56 -7.45 -9.05 -14.04
C LEU A 56 -8.96 -9.01 -14.30
N GLU A 57 -9.77 -8.50 -13.39
CA GLU A 57 -11.21 -8.27 -13.62
C GLU A 57 -11.46 -7.26 -14.75
N TYR A 58 -10.62 -6.23 -14.88
CA TYR A 58 -10.67 -5.29 -15.99
C TYR A 58 -10.32 -5.96 -17.31
N LEU A 59 -9.27 -6.78 -17.35
CA LEU A 59 -8.88 -7.52 -18.56
C LEU A 59 -9.88 -8.62 -18.95
N GLN A 60 -10.77 -9.03 -18.05
CA GLN A 60 -11.73 -10.12 -18.18
C GLN A 60 -11.10 -11.50 -18.41
N GLU A 61 -9.79 -11.60 -18.37
CA GLU A 61 -9.02 -12.83 -18.55
C GLU A 61 -7.73 -12.82 -17.73
N ASP A 62 -7.10 -13.99 -17.60
CA ASP A 62 -5.76 -14.11 -17.03
C ASP A 62 -4.76 -14.15 -18.18
N ILE A 63 -3.80 -13.24 -18.19
CA ILE A 63 -2.83 -13.06 -19.26
C ILE A 63 -1.50 -13.74 -18.94
N ARG A 64 -0.75 -14.14 -19.98
CA ARG A 64 0.61 -14.61 -19.83
C ARG A 64 1.54 -13.48 -19.45
N CYS A 65 2.52 -13.76 -18.58
CA CYS A 65 3.51 -12.75 -18.20
C CYS A 65 4.34 -12.23 -19.39
N SER A 66 4.52 -13.03 -20.43
CA SER A 66 5.14 -12.63 -21.70
C SER A 66 4.32 -11.61 -22.50
N GLU A 67 3.01 -11.55 -22.27
CA GLU A 67 2.08 -10.64 -22.96
C GLU A 67 1.87 -9.31 -22.20
N VAL A 68 2.38 -9.23 -20.98
CA VAL A 68 2.28 -8.02 -20.17
C VAL A 68 3.11 -6.90 -20.81
N ARG A 69 2.43 -5.76 -21.11
CA ARG A 69 3.03 -4.59 -21.75
C ARG A 69 2.46 -3.31 -21.18
N GLN A 70 3.13 -2.17 -21.46
CA GLN A 70 2.79 -0.86 -20.91
C GLN A 70 1.34 -0.48 -21.18
N GLU A 71 0.87 -0.68 -22.41
CA GLU A 71 -0.45 -0.26 -22.87
C GLU A 71 -1.59 -0.83 -22.01
N LEU A 72 -1.44 -2.05 -21.51
CA LEU A 72 -2.46 -2.67 -20.63
C LEU A 72 -2.66 -1.88 -19.32
N PHE A 73 -1.60 -1.29 -18.79
CA PHE A 73 -1.68 -0.48 -17.58
C PHE A 73 -2.14 0.94 -17.86
N ASP A 74 -1.74 1.51 -19.00
CA ASP A 74 -2.18 2.84 -19.42
C ASP A 74 -3.71 2.84 -19.65
N ASP A 75 -4.22 1.84 -20.37
CA ASP A 75 -5.65 1.66 -20.61
C ASP A 75 -6.42 1.41 -19.32
N TYR A 76 -5.89 0.56 -18.42
CA TYR A 76 -6.49 0.33 -17.11
C TYR A 76 -6.52 1.61 -16.27
N GLN A 77 -5.46 2.40 -16.29
CA GLN A 77 -5.39 3.67 -15.58
C GLN A 77 -6.43 4.66 -16.10
N LEU A 78 -6.56 4.79 -17.43
CA LEU A 78 -7.56 5.65 -18.06
C LEU A 78 -8.98 5.21 -17.72
N GLU A 79 -9.26 3.92 -17.76
CA GLU A 79 -10.57 3.36 -17.42
C GLU A 79 -10.91 3.61 -15.94
N LEU A 80 -9.99 3.35 -15.03
CA LEU A 80 -10.19 3.63 -13.61
C LEU A 80 -10.48 5.13 -13.36
N ALA A 81 -9.80 6.02 -14.06
CA ALA A 81 -9.98 7.46 -13.92
C ALA A 81 -11.39 7.94 -14.28
N THR A 82 -12.15 7.16 -15.05
CA THR A 82 -13.56 7.46 -15.33
C THR A 82 -14.50 7.17 -14.16
N ARG A 83 -14.07 6.33 -13.21
CA ARG A 83 -14.92 5.80 -12.14
C ARG A 83 -14.51 6.24 -10.74
N VAL A 84 -13.22 6.50 -10.53
CA VAL A 84 -12.68 6.81 -9.21
C VAL A 84 -11.73 8.01 -9.24
N LYS A 85 -11.47 8.59 -8.07
CA LYS A 85 -10.58 9.73 -7.93
C LYS A 85 -9.11 9.36 -8.23
N PRO A 86 -8.27 10.32 -8.69
CA PRO A 86 -6.86 10.09 -9.01
C PRO A 86 -6.07 9.42 -7.88
N GLU A 87 -6.35 9.74 -6.61
CA GLU A 87 -5.68 9.13 -5.47
C GLU A 87 -5.98 7.63 -5.36
N THR A 88 -7.21 7.24 -5.72
CA THR A 88 -7.61 5.82 -5.72
C THR A 88 -6.94 5.09 -6.87
N VAL A 89 -6.87 5.69 -8.08
CA VAL A 89 -6.12 5.15 -9.22
C VAL A 89 -4.68 4.90 -8.81
N ASN A 90 -4.01 5.92 -8.27
CA ASN A 90 -2.63 5.85 -7.82
C ASN A 90 -2.43 4.76 -6.76
N SER A 91 -3.40 4.58 -5.86
CA SER A 91 -3.35 3.52 -4.84
C SER A 91 -3.39 2.11 -5.45
N TYR A 92 -4.15 1.89 -6.53
CA TYR A 92 -4.15 0.61 -7.24
C TYR A 92 -2.81 0.37 -7.94
N LEU A 93 -2.32 1.35 -8.72
CA LEU A 93 -1.06 1.24 -9.44
C LEU A 93 0.12 1.03 -8.49
N PHE A 94 0.15 1.75 -7.37
CA PHE A 94 1.17 1.59 -6.33
C PHE A 94 1.22 0.15 -5.78
N LYS A 95 0.07 -0.50 -5.65
CA LYS A 95 0.00 -1.89 -5.18
C LYS A 95 0.32 -2.92 -6.27
N ILE A 96 0.08 -2.62 -7.53
CA ILE A 96 0.43 -3.49 -8.66
C ILE A 96 1.94 -3.40 -8.96
N SER A 97 2.53 -2.22 -8.83
CA SER A 97 3.92 -1.93 -9.17
C SER A 97 4.95 -2.92 -8.57
N PRO A 98 4.89 -3.31 -7.29
CA PRO A 98 5.84 -4.27 -6.72
C PRO A 98 5.73 -5.67 -7.33
N VAL A 99 4.52 -6.08 -7.75
CA VAL A 99 4.29 -7.39 -8.40
C VAL A 99 4.91 -7.40 -9.79
N VAL A 100 4.70 -6.34 -10.58
CA VAL A 100 5.30 -6.16 -11.91
C VAL A 100 6.82 -6.11 -11.81
N LYS A 101 7.35 -5.34 -10.85
CA LYS A 101 8.79 -5.27 -10.59
C LYS A 101 9.39 -6.63 -10.25
N PHE A 102 8.74 -7.39 -9.37
CA PHE A 102 9.15 -8.75 -9.03
C PHE A 102 9.15 -9.66 -10.26
N GLY A 103 8.11 -9.58 -11.12
CA GLY A 103 8.03 -10.32 -12.37
C GLY A 103 9.19 -9.98 -13.32
N LYS A 104 9.55 -8.71 -13.43
CA LYS A 104 10.68 -8.22 -14.22
C LYS A 104 12.02 -8.71 -13.65
N GLU A 105 12.26 -8.56 -12.35
CA GLU A 105 13.48 -8.99 -11.67
C GLU A 105 13.71 -10.51 -11.77
N ARG A 106 12.65 -11.29 -11.80
CA ARG A 106 12.68 -12.74 -11.94
C ARG A 106 12.70 -13.20 -13.41
N GLY A 107 12.51 -12.29 -14.38
CA GLY A 107 12.51 -12.58 -15.80
C GLY A 107 11.21 -13.17 -16.35
N TYR A 108 10.11 -13.14 -15.61
CA TYR A 108 8.79 -13.52 -16.10
C TYR A 108 8.17 -12.45 -17.01
N ILE A 109 8.40 -11.17 -16.68
CA ILE A 109 7.99 -10.01 -17.49
C ILE A 109 9.21 -9.44 -18.17
N VAL A 110 9.19 -9.38 -19.50
CA VAL A 110 10.30 -8.89 -20.32
C VAL A 110 10.17 -7.40 -20.64
N ALA A 111 8.92 -6.91 -20.75
CA ALA A 111 8.65 -5.52 -21.09
C ALA A 111 9.14 -4.54 -20.00
N ASP A 112 9.61 -3.39 -20.44
CA ASP A 112 9.92 -2.29 -19.53
C ASP A 112 8.63 -1.51 -19.22
N ILE A 113 8.10 -1.74 -18.01
CA ILE A 113 6.83 -1.16 -17.56
C ILE A 113 7.12 -0.10 -16.52
N GLN A 114 6.57 1.09 -16.75
CA GLN A 114 6.65 2.23 -15.85
C GLN A 114 5.24 2.67 -15.46
N LEU A 115 4.83 2.37 -14.23
CA LEU A 115 3.53 2.77 -13.71
C LEU A 115 3.61 4.21 -13.21
N SER A 116 3.16 5.14 -14.05
CA SER A 116 3.14 6.58 -13.75
C SER A 116 1.95 6.93 -12.88
N HIS A 117 2.16 7.82 -11.91
CA HIS A 117 1.07 8.34 -11.08
C HIS A 117 0.33 9.47 -11.79
N MET A 118 -0.99 9.49 -11.66
CA MET A 118 -1.79 10.63 -12.08
C MET A 118 -1.52 11.82 -11.17
N ALA A 119 -1.36 12.99 -11.78
CA ALA A 119 -1.34 14.24 -11.02
C ALA A 119 -2.68 14.42 -10.30
N HIS A 120 -2.62 14.80 -9.05
CA HIS A 120 -3.80 15.14 -8.26
C HIS A 120 -3.61 16.50 -7.61
N GLN A 121 -4.69 17.22 -7.45
CA GLN A 121 -4.66 18.45 -6.67
C GLN A 121 -4.69 18.10 -5.19
N GLU A 122 -3.75 18.62 -4.44
CA GLU A 122 -3.82 18.54 -2.98
C GLU A 122 -5.00 19.40 -2.51
N HIS A 123 -6.05 18.74 -2.06
CA HIS A 123 -7.12 19.41 -1.34
C HIS A 123 -6.70 19.54 0.13
N PHE A 124 -6.41 20.77 0.53
CA PHE A 124 -6.26 21.07 1.95
C PHE A 124 -7.57 20.72 2.65
N LYS A 125 -7.49 19.83 3.63
CA LYS A 125 -8.63 19.55 4.48
C LYS A 125 -8.85 20.77 5.39
N ASP A 126 -10.09 21.18 5.50
CA ASP A 126 -10.44 22.22 6.47
C ASP A 126 -10.00 21.78 7.88
N VAL A 127 -9.30 22.69 8.54
CA VAL A 127 -8.83 22.47 9.90
C VAL A 127 -9.90 23.01 10.85
N TYR A 128 -10.21 22.25 11.88
CA TYR A 128 -11.14 22.73 12.91
C TYR A 128 -10.60 23.99 13.59
N THR A 129 -11.49 24.97 13.77
CA THR A 129 -11.22 26.17 14.54
C THR A 129 -11.12 25.84 16.04
N GLU A 130 -10.46 26.69 16.81
CA GLU A 130 -10.39 26.52 18.27
C GLU A 130 -11.79 26.41 18.92
N ASP A 131 -12.76 27.18 18.44
CA ASP A 131 -14.12 27.15 18.99
C ASP A 131 -14.84 25.82 18.67
N GLU A 132 -14.60 25.25 17.50
CA GLU A 132 -15.12 23.93 17.16
C GLU A 132 -14.48 22.84 18.03
N ILE A 133 -13.15 22.92 18.24
CA ILE A 133 -12.44 22.00 19.14
C ILE A 133 -12.96 22.13 20.57
N ARG A 134 -13.17 23.34 21.08
CA ARG A 134 -13.75 23.56 22.42
C ARG A 134 -15.16 22.96 22.56
N ARG A 135 -16.00 23.08 21.52
CA ARG A 135 -17.31 22.43 21.48
C ARG A 135 -17.23 20.92 21.48
N LEU A 136 -16.31 20.34 20.71
CA LEU A 136 -16.08 18.90 20.67
C LEU A 136 -15.59 18.34 22.01
N LEU A 137 -14.78 19.11 22.75
CA LEU A 137 -14.26 18.73 24.07
C LEU A 137 -15.24 19.01 25.21
N ALA A 138 -16.30 19.76 24.98
CA ALA A 138 -17.33 20.03 26.00
C ALA A 138 -17.98 18.71 26.42
N ARG A 139 -17.98 18.44 27.76
CA ARG A 139 -18.58 17.22 28.30
C ARG A 139 -20.09 17.21 28.01
N PRO A 140 -20.61 16.15 27.38
CA PRO A 140 -22.03 16.06 27.06
C PRO A 140 -22.88 15.96 28.36
N LYS A 141 -23.98 16.69 28.39
CA LYS A 141 -25.00 16.60 29.45
C LYS A 141 -26.00 15.51 29.05
N THR A 142 -25.60 14.25 29.16
CA THR A 142 -26.41 13.12 28.69
C THR A 142 -26.13 11.88 29.54
N ASP A 143 -27.15 11.04 29.69
CA ASP A 143 -27.05 9.71 30.31
C ASP A 143 -26.86 8.61 29.25
N LYS A 144 -26.79 8.99 27.95
CA LYS A 144 -26.62 8.04 26.86
C LYS A 144 -25.16 7.60 26.71
N PHE A 145 -24.90 6.34 26.93
CA PHE A 145 -23.57 5.74 26.84
C PHE A 145 -22.85 6.06 25.52
N ASN A 146 -23.55 6.02 24.38
CA ASN A 146 -22.94 6.26 23.08
C ASN A 146 -22.40 7.69 22.92
N GLU A 147 -23.12 8.70 23.42
CA GLU A 147 -22.69 10.10 23.37
C GLU A 147 -21.45 10.30 24.26
N TYR A 148 -21.49 9.71 25.45
CA TYR A 148 -20.37 9.79 26.38
C TYR A 148 -19.12 9.08 25.83
N ARG A 149 -19.29 7.87 25.27
CA ARG A 149 -18.21 7.12 24.62
C ARG A 149 -17.58 7.92 23.49
N THR A 150 -18.40 8.54 22.62
CA THR A 150 -17.90 9.36 21.49
C THR A 150 -17.08 10.54 22.00
N TRP A 151 -17.57 11.23 23.03
CA TRP A 151 -16.83 12.32 23.65
C TRP A 151 -15.47 11.88 24.22
N VAL A 152 -15.41 10.74 24.93
CA VAL A 152 -14.14 10.17 25.44
C VAL A 152 -13.19 9.87 24.30
N ILE A 153 -13.67 9.23 23.23
CA ILE A 153 -12.86 8.90 22.03
C ILE A 153 -12.28 10.19 21.44
N VAL A 154 -13.08 11.21 21.21
CA VAL A 154 -12.64 12.50 20.65
C VAL A 154 -11.62 13.17 21.58
N SER A 155 -11.86 13.15 22.89
CA SER A 155 -10.95 13.73 23.88
C SER A 155 -9.57 13.03 23.87
N VAL A 156 -9.56 11.70 23.77
CA VAL A 156 -8.31 10.93 23.67
C VAL A 156 -7.58 11.23 22.37
N PHE A 157 -8.29 11.31 21.24
CA PHE A 157 -7.67 11.67 19.96
C PHE A 157 -7.03 13.06 20.01
N LEU A 158 -7.74 14.04 20.48
CA LEU A 158 -7.25 15.43 20.55
C LEU A 158 -6.12 15.60 21.57
N GLY A 159 -6.17 14.87 22.69
CA GLY A 159 -5.14 14.96 23.73
C GLY A 159 -3.86 14.19 23.43
N THR A 160 -3.92 13.15 22.60
CA THR A 160 -2.78 12.23 22.41
C THR A 160 -2.29 12.11 20.97
N GLY A 161 -3.10 12.47 19.97
CA GLY A 161 -2.79 12.24 18.56
C GLY A 161 -2.70 10.75 18.17
N ILE A 162 -3.22 9.83 18.98
CA ILE A 162 -3.15 8.39 18.77
C ILE A 162 -3.88 7.97 17.47
N ARG A 163 -3.38 6.95 16.77
CA ARG A 163 -4.06 6.43 15.57
C ARG A 163 -5.32 5.65 15.95
N SER A 164 -6.32 5.66 15.05
CA SER A 164 -7.60 4.99 15.30
C SER A 164 -7.47 3.48 15.61
N LEU A 165 -6.54 2.78 14.99
CA LEU A 165 -6.27 1.37 15.27
C LEU A 165 -5.65 1.18 16.66
N GLU A 166 -4.74 2.05 17.05
CA GLU A 166 -4.09 2.04 18.36
C GLU A 166 -5.13 2.31 19.46
N LEU A 167 -5.99 3.33 19.28
CA LEU A 167 -7.09 3.62 20.21
C LEU A 167 -8.01 2.41 20.41
N ARG A 168 -8.40 1.75 19.31
CA ARG A 168 -9.29 0.57 19.35
C ARG A 168 -8.66 -0.64 20.03
N SER A 169 -7.34 -0.69 20.13
CA SER A 169 -6.59 -1.78 20.76
C SER A 169 -6.35 -1.58 22.26
N ILE A 170 -6.63 -0.38 22.80
CA ILE A 170 -6.47 -0.06 24.23
C ILE A 170 -7.39 -0.95 25.06
N ARG A 171 -6.84 -1.53 26.10
CA ARG A 171 -7.58 -2.32 27.11
C ARG A 171 -7.59 -1.58 28.45
N CYS A 172 -8.53 -1.92 29.33
CA CYS A 172 -8.61 -1.29 30.66
C CYS A 172 -7.29 -1.34 31.45
N LYS A 173 -6.52 -2.43 31.31
CA LYS A 173 -5.22 -2.58 31.95
C LYS A 173 -4.12 -1.63 31.41
N ASP A 174 -4.34 -1.05 30.23
CA ASP A 174 -3.39 -0.15 29.56
C ASP A 174 -3.63 1.31 29.99
N VAL A 175 -4.65 1.57 30.86
CA VAL A 175 -5.03 2.89 31.34
C VAL A 175 -4.71 3.00 32.82
N ASN A 176 -3.86 3.95 33.18
CA ASN A 176 -3.56 4.29 34.57
C ASN A 176 -4.20 5.62 34.92
N LEU A 177 -5.36 5.55 35.60
CA LEU A 177 -6.13 6.76 35.98
C LEU A 177 -5.45 7.55 37.12
N ASN A 178 -4.65 6.89 37.97
CA ASN A 178 -4.00 7.54 39.09
C ASN A 178 -2.86 8.44 38.64
N GLU A 179 -2.11 7.98 37.64
CA GLU A 179 -0.95 8.70 37.08
C GLU A 179 -1.28 9.42 35.78
N GLY A 180 -2.49 9.24 35.24
CA GLY A 180 -3.02 9.99 34.10
C GLY A 180 -2.37 9.63 32.75
N TYR A 181 -1.95 8.37 32.52
CA TYR A 181 -1.39 7.94 31.25
C TYR A 181 -2.09 6.72 30.64
N ILE A 182 -1.92 6.57 29.34
CA ILE A 182 -2.39 5.42 28.55
C ILE A 182 -1.19 4.80 27.86
N THR A 183 -0.99 3.49 28.01
CA THR A 183 0.02 2.73 27.29
C THR A 183 -0.57 2.24 25.96
N ALA A 184 -0.17 2.82 24.84
CA ALA A 184 -0.60 2.38 23.52
C ALA A 184 0.47 1.49 22.87
N ARG A 185 0.05 0.42 22.20
CA ARG A 185 0.94 -0.36 21.34
C ARG A 185 1.07 0.40 20.02
N ILE A 186 2.22 1.01 19.81
CA ILE A 186 2.51 1.72 18.56
C ILE A 186 2.72 0.67 17.47
N SER A 187 1.80 0.60 16.50
CA SER A 187 2.06 -0.12 15.27
C SER A 187 3.23 0.55 14.54
N PRO A 188 4.23 -0.21 14.06
CA PRO A 188 5.31 0.38 13.29
C PRO A 188 4.72 1.20 12.14
N ALA A 189 5.26 2.40 11.94
CA ALA A 189 4.83 3.24 10.83
C ALA A 189 5.06 2.46 9.53
N PRO A 190 4.12 2.53 8.56
CA PRO A 190 4.36 1.94 7.25
C PRO A 190 5.67 2.52 6.72
N ARG A 191 6.60 1.65 6.36
CA ARG A 191 7.84 2.09 5.71
C ARG A 191 7.49 2.40 4.26
N TRP A 192 7.44 3.69 3.95
CA TRP A 192 7.29 4.20 2.58
C TRP A 192 8.58 4.01 1.78
#